data_86141e509198eb8b4d445f854145d603
#
_entry.id   86141e509198eb8b4d445f854145d603
#
_cell.length_a   1.000
_cell.length_b   1.000
_cell.length_c   1.000
_cell.angle_alpha   90.00
_cell.angle_beta   90.00
_cell.angle_gamma   90.00
#
_symmetry.space_group_name_H-M   'P 1'
#
loop_
_entity.id
_entity.type
_entity.pdbx_description
1 polymer ?
#
loop_
_entity_poly.entity_id
_entity_poly.type
_entity_poly.pdbx_seq_one_letter_code
_entity_poly.pdbx_strand_id
1 'polypeptide(L)'
;MYPAHKFDGPEYDVENIDEPTLIISISSADDKLPLIMNEADNENIRHIEYLQFDDIDTAESVHGLKPMSDEDAGCIVDAFLQYVDGVSQIIVHCDAGYSRSPAVAAALAKALGESDEEFFGHDYCINNHVYTTLLKQLSERKILK
;
A
#
# COMPACT_ATOMS: atom_id res chain seq x y z
N MET A 1 -8.16 -4.83 18.08
CA MET A 1 -8.75 -4.02 17.01
C MET A 1 -7.68 -3.25 16.28
N TYR A 2 -7.74 -3.26 14.98
CA TYR A 2 -6.76 -2.53 14.18
C TYR A 2 -7.28 -1.15 13.86
N PRO A 3 -6.41 -0.19 13.83
CA PRO A 3 -6.80 1.17 13.53
C PRO A 3 -7.16 1.30 12.07
N ALA A 4 -7.81 2.36 11.77
CA ALA A 4 -8.00 2.77 10.40
C ALA A 4 -6.62 3.01 9.77
N HIS A 5 -6.44 2.54 8.59
CA HIS A 5 -5.27 2.90 7.84
C HIS A 5 -5.53 4.21 7.11
N LYS A 6 -4.47 4.93 6.86
CA LYS A 6 -4.51 6.19 6.13
C LYS A 6 -3.63 6.05 4.91
N PHE A 7 -3.96 6.80 3.88
CA PHE A 7 -3.03 6.99 2.80
C PHE A 7 -3.17 8.42 2.32
N ASP A 8 -2.04 9.00 2.04
CA ASP A 8 -1.97 10.35 1.53
C ASP A 8 -1.24 10.30 0.19
N GLY A 9 -1.29 11.37 -0.55
CA GLY A 9 -0.46 11.52 -1.72
C GLY A 9 1.01 11.58 -1.31
N PRO A 10 1.90 12.05 -2.18
CA PRO A 10 3.33 12.06 -1.90
C PRO A 10 3.75 12.99 -0.76
N GLU A 11 2.84 13.75 -0.19
CA GLU A 11 3.14 14.80 0.79
C GLU A 11 2.67 14.48 2.21
N TYR A 12 2.95 13.31 2.72
CA TYR A 12 2.69 13.07 4.12
C TYR A 12 3.90 13.52 4.96
N ASP A 13 3.61 13.96 6.16
CA ASP A 13 4.62 14.53 7.04
C ASP A 13 5.18 13.46 8.00
N VAL A 14 6.35 12.94 7.64
CA VAL A 14 7.03 11.90 8.40
C VAL A 14 7.36 12.36 9.82
N GLU A 15 7.67 13.65 9.98
CA GLU A 15 8.06 14.17 11.29
C GLU A 15 6.90 14.20 12.28
N ASN A 16 5.67 14.31 11.77
CA ASN A 16 4.47 14.39 12.59
C ASN A 16 3.78 13.05 12.82
N ILE A 17 4.39 11.95 12.42
CA ILE A 17 3.87 10.63 12.72
C ILE A 17 4.11 10.36 14.20
N ASP A 18 3.03 10.34 14.98
CA ASP A 18 3.09 10.25 16.44
C ASP A 18 2.57 8.93 17.01
N GLU A 19 2.35 7.95 16.16
CA GLU A 19 1.92 6.61 16.56
C GLU A 19 2.65 5.55 15.75
N PRO A 20 2.76 4.31 16.27
CA PRO A 20 3.45 3.24 15.53
C PRO A 20 2.83 3.01 14.15
N THR A 21 3.65 3.09 13.12
CA THR A 21 3.19 3.14 11.73
C THR A 21 3.99 2.21 10.82
N LEU A 22 3.27 1.53 9.94
CA LEU A 22 3.83 0.84 8.77
C LEU A 22 3.56 1.71 7.55
N ILE A 23 4.59 1.95 6.76
CA ILE A 23 4.46 2.72 5.52
C ILE A 23 4.69 1.80 4.33
N ILE A 24 3.80 1.86 3.35
CA ILE A 24 3.96 1.18 2.07
C ILE A 24 4.09 2.27 1.01
N SER A 25 5.26 2.33 0.39
CA SER A 25 5.63 3.39 -0.54
C SER A 25 5.75 2.83 -1.95
N ILE A 26 4.90 3.31 -2.85
CA ILE A 26 4.82 2.83 -4.23
C ILE A 26 5.27 3.91 -5.19
N SER A 27 6.24 3.57 -6.03
CA SER A 27 6.77 4.45 -7.08
C SER A 27 6.62 3.77 -8.44
N SER A 28 6.71 4.56 -9.50
CA SER A 28 6.75 4.00 -10.84
C SER A 28 8.08 3.28 -11.08
N ALA A 29 8.07 2.31 -11.99
CA ALA A 29 9.20 1.38 -12.16
C ALA A 29 10.51 2.08 -12.54
N ASP A 30 10.43 3.17 -13.28
CA ASP A 30 11.61 3.91 -13.73
C ASP A 30 11.98 5.09 -12.84
N ASP A 31 11.20 5.36 -11.81
CA ASP A 31 11.48 6.47 -10.90
C ASP A 31 12.54 6.07 -9.88
N LYS A 32 13.21 7.08 -9.32
CA LYS A 32 14.05 6.86 -8.17
C LYS A 32 13.16 6.58 -6.96
N LEU A 33 13.63 5.73 -6.07
CA LEU A 33 12.93 5.50 -4.81
C LEU A 33 12.83 6.82 -4.06
N PRO A 34 11.65 7.16 -3.53
CA PRO A 34 11.50 8.37 -2.76
C PRO A 34 12.34 8.28 -1.49
N LEU A 35 13.01 9.38 -1.17
CA LEU A 35 13.69 9.48 0.10
C LEU A 35 12.66 9.93 1.13
N ILE A 36 12.37 9.07 2.06
CA ILE A 36 11.54 9.44 3.20
C ILE A 36 12.49 10.05 4.22
N MET A 37 12.50 11.36 4.28
CA MET A 37 13.39 12.10 5.16
C MET A 37 13.08 11.79 6.62
N ASN A 38 14.14 11.67 7.41
CA ASN A 38 14.03 11.45 8.85
C ASN A 38 13.40 10.12 9.26
N GLU A 39 13.38 9.15 8.34
CA GLU A 39 12.90 7.81 8.62
C GLU A 39 13.59 7.22 9.86
N ALA A 40 14.91 7.37 9.94
CA ALA A 40 15.71 6.84 11.04
C ALA A 40 15.52 7.63 12.35
N ASP A 41 15.02 8.86 12.25
CA ASP A 41 14.84 9.74 13.40
C ASP A 41 13.46 9.63 14.03
N ASN A 42 12.54 8.90 13.40
CA ASN A 42 11.20 8.72 13.92
C ASN A 42 10.96 7.25 14.28
N GLU A 43 11.09 6.94 15.56
CA GLU A 43 10.91 5.56 16.05
C GLU A 43 9.48 5.03 15.92
N ASN A 44 8.52 5.90 15.63
CA ASN A 44 7.15 5.47 15.35
C ASN A 44 7.03 4.81 13.98
N ILE A 45 7.95 5.07 13.07
CA ILE A 45 7.99 4.39 11.78
C ILE A 45 8.64 3.03 12.00
N ARG A 46 7.83 1.98 12.01
CA ARG A 46 8.30 0.63 12.32
C ARG A 46 8.92 -0.07 11.12
N HIS A 47 8.44 0.28 9.93
CA HIS A 47 8.98 -0.28 8.69
C HIS A 47 8.46 0.52 7.50
N ILE A 48 9.26 0.61 6.46
CA ILE A 48 8.84 1.17 5.18
C ILE A 48 9.11 0.11 4.12
N GLU A 49 8.04 -0.33 3.47
CA GLU A 49 8.15 -1.26 2.36
C GLU A 49 8.11 -0.46 1.07
N TYR A 50 9.20 -0.49 0.30
CA TYR A 50 9.32 0.22 -0.97
C TYR A 50 9.01 -0.72 -2.13
N LEU A 51 8.14 -0.29 -3.03
CA LEU A 51 7.77 -1.06 -4.20
C LEU A 51 7.81 -0.16 -5.43
N GLN A 52 8.18 -0.75 -6.55
CA GLN A 52 8.22 -0.04 -7.82
C GLN A 52 7.45 -0.82 -8.88
N PHE A 53 6.32 -0.28 -9.28
CA PHE A 53 5.54 -0.77 -10.41
C PHE A 53 4.68 0.37 -10.94
N ASP A 54 4.30 0.26 -12.19
CA ASP A 54 3.55 1.30 -12.86
C ASP A 54 2.06 1.15 -12.65
N ASP A 55 1.32 2.24 -12.87
CA ASP A 55 -0.13 2.24 -12.70
C ASP A 55 -0.81 1.67 -13.95
N ILE A 56 -0.75 0.36 -14.07
CA ILE A 56 -1.38 -0.38 -15.16
C ILE A 56 -2.41 -1.33 -14.57
N ASP A 57 -3.59 -1.32 -15.16
CA ASP A 57 -4.73 -2.10 -14.68
C ASP A 57 -4.86 -3.46 -15.37
N THR A 58 -3.75 -4.02 -15.83
CA THR A 58 -3.70 -5.36 -16.45
C THR A 58 -2.46 -6.10 -15.97
N ALA A 59 -2.48 -7.42 -16.12
CA ALA A 59 -1.34 -8.26 -15.76
C ALA A 59 -0.20 -8.19 -16.77
N GLU A 60 -0.46 -7.64 -17.96
CA GLU A 60 0.52 -7.61 -19.04
C GLU A 60 1.19 -6.25 -19.14
N SER A 61 2.48 -6.28 -19.48
CA SER A 61 3.22 -5.06 -19.74
C SER A 61 2.68 -4.38 -21.01
N VAL A 62 2.43 -3.08 -20.92
CA VAL A 62 1.93 -2.28 -22.03
C VAL A 62 2.90 -1.12 -22.24
N HIS A 63 3.38 -0.96 -23.47
CA HIS A 63 4.31 0.13 -23.83
C HIS A 63 5.55 0.22 -22.93
N GLY A 64 6.07 -0.94 -22.49
CA GLY A 64 7.24 -0.97 -21.63
C GLY A 64 6.96 -0.65 -20.15
N LEU A 65 5.72 -0.38 -19.81
CA LEU A 65 5.32 -0.16 -18.42
C LEU A 65 5.19 -1.50 -17.69
N LYS A 66 5.51 -1.49 -16.41
CA LYS A 66 5.57 -2.70 -15.60
C LYS A 66 4.44 -2.74 -14.57
N PRO A 67 3.45 -3.63 -14.74
CA PRO A 67 2.37 -3.75 -13.76
C PRO A 67 2.87 -4.40 -12.46
N MET A 68 2.04 -4.33 -11.41
CA MET A 68 2.32 -5.05 -10.17
C MET A 68 2.48 -6.54 -10.45
N SER A 69 3.56 -7.12 -9.97
CA SER A 69 3.80 -8.56 -10.08
C SER A 69 3.23 -9.28 -8.85
N ASP A 70 3.15 -10.63 -8.95
CA ASP A 70 2.79 -11.44 -7.79
C ASP A 70 3.83 -11.32 -6.68
N GLU A 71 5.10 -11.10 -7.03
CA GLU A 71 6.16 -10.86 -6.05
C GLU A 71 5.95 -9.54 -5.32
N ASP A 72 5.58 -8.48 -6.04
CA ASP A 72 5.27 -7.19 -5.42
C ASP A 72 4.13 -7.34 -4.43
N ALA A 73 3.07 -8.03 -4.82
CA ALA A 73 1.94 -8.28 -3.94
C ALA A 73 2.35 -9.10 -2.73
N GLY A 74 3.21 -10.10 -2.92
CA GLY A 74 3.76 -10.91 -1.84
C GLY A 74 4.53 -10.07 -0.83
N CYS A 75 5.34 -9.12 -1.30
CA CYS A 75 6.09 -8.23 -0.43
C CYS A 75 5.16 -7.36 0.43
N ILE A 76 4.08 -6.85 -0.17
CA ILE A 76 3.09 -6.07 0.57
C ILE A 76 2.42 -6.92 1.64
N VAL A 77 1.98 -8.12 1.29
CA VAL A 77 1.32 -9.03 2.24
C VAL A 77 2.27 -9.45 3.35
N ASP A 78 3.52 -9.77 3.02
CA ASP A 78 4.53 -10.13 4.01
C ASP A 78 4.79 -8.99 5.00
N ALA A 79 4.95 -7.77 4.51
CA ALA A 79 5.15 -6.61 5.38
C ALA A 79 3.93 -6.38 6.27
N PHE A 80 2.73 -6.49 5.70
CA PHE A 80 1.49 -6.36 6.44
C PHE A 80 1.43 -7.38 7.59
N LEU A 81 1.67 -8.65 7.29
CA LEU A 81 1.60 -9.71 8.31
C LEU A 81 2.65 -9.54 9.39
N GLN A 82 3.84 -9.10 9.01
CA GLN A 82 4.93 -8.94 9.96
C GLN A 82 4.70 -7.81 10.94
N TYR A 83 4.09 -6.72 10.50
CA TYR A 83 4.03 -5.48 11.29
C TYR A 83 2.64 -5.10 11.80
N VAL A 84 1.56 -5.71 11.28
CA VAL A 84 0.20 -5.26 11.58
C VAL A 84 -0.13 -5.26 13.07
N ASP A 85 0.37 -6.24 13.83
CA ASP A 85 0.06 -6.33 15.26
C ASP A 85 0.83 -5.31 16.10
N GLY A 86 1.90 -4.75 15.55
CA GLY A 86 2.75 -3.80 16.28
C GLY A 86 2.53 -2.35 15.89
N VAL A 87 1.57 -2.07 15.01
CA VAL A 87 1.33 -0.70 14.55
C VAL A 87 -0.12 -0.30 14.79
N SER A 88 -0.33 0.99 14.93
CA SER A 88 -1.67 1.55 15.11
C SER A 88 -2.19 2.24 13.85
N GLN A 89 -1.35 2.38 12.82
CA GLN A 89 -1.81 2.86 11.52
C GLN A 89 -0.94 2.32 10.40
N ILE A 90 -1.51 2.27 9.22
CA ILE A 90 -0.81 1.92 7.99
C ILE A 90 -1.01 3.07 7.01
N ILE A 91 0.09 3.62 6.52
CA ILE A 91 0.06 4.66 5.50
C ILE A 91 0.49 4.02 4.19
N VAL A 92 -0.35 4.15 3.18
CA VAL A 92 -0.02 3.68 1.83
C VAL A 92 -0.01 4.89 0.92
N HIS A 93 1.05 5.09 0.18
CA HIS A 93 1.11 6.18 -0.77
C HIS A 93 1.69 5.75 -2.11
N CYS A 94 1.31 6.48 -3.15
CA CYS A 94 1.86 6.37 -4.48
C CYS A 94 1.99 7.78 -5.05
N ASP A 95 2.44 7.91 -6.29
CA ASP A 95 2.74 9.24 -6.85
C ASP A 95 1.54 10.20 -6.81
N ALA A 96 0.35 9.73 -7.22
CA ALA A 96 -0.83 10.58 -7.30
C ALA A 96 -1.80 10.41 -6.14
N GLY A 97 -1.72 9.29 -5.43
CA GLY A 97 -2.57 9.04 -4.27
C GLY A 97 -4.00 8.63 -4.57
N TYR A 98 -4.35 8.25 -5.82
CA TYR A 98 -5.73 7.88 -6.08
C TYR A 98 -5.97 6.64 -6.95
N SER A 99 -4.95 5.90 -7.28
CA SER A 99 -5.11 4.66 -8.08
C SER A 99 -4.46 3.45 -7.40
N ARG A 100 -3.13 3.43 -7.35
CA ARG A 100 -2.39 2.30 -6.75
C ARG A 100 -2.54 2.24 -5.24
N SER A 101 -2.31 3.36 -4.56
CA SER A 101 -2.36 3.37 -3.10
C SER A 101 -3.74 3.07 -2.54
N PRO A 102 -4.86 3.62 -3.07
CA PRO A 102 -6.16 3.23 -2.55
C PRO A 102 -6.52 1.77 -2.86
N ALA A 103 -5.99 1.21 -3.95
CA ALA A 103 -6.18 -0.22 -4.23
C ALA A 103 -5.53 -1.09 -3.15
N VAL A 104 -4.30 -0.77 -2.75
CA VAL A 104 -3.62 -1.47 -1.66
C VAL A 104 -4.37 -1.26 -0.35
N ALA A 105 -4.74 -0.02 -0.04
CA ALA A 105 -5.45 0.30 1.19
C ALA A 105 -6.78 -0.44 1.27
N ALA A 106 -7.53 -0.52 0.17
CA ALA A 106 -8.80 -1.24 0.13
C ALA A 106 -8.61 -2.73 0.41
N ALA A 107 -7.60 -3.35 -0.21
CA ALA A 107 -7.32 -4.77 0.02
C ALA A 107 -6.92 -5.04 1.46
N LEU A 108 -6.07 -4.20 2.04
CA LEU A 108 -5.64 -4.36 3.44
C LEU A 108 -6.78 -4.08 4.42
N ALA A 109 -7.66 -3.12 4.11
CA ALA A 109 -8.85 -2.88 4.92
C ALA A 109 -9.70 -4.15 5.00
N LYS A 110 -9.89 -4.80 3.86
CA LYS A 110 -10.64 -6.04 3.79
C LYS A 110 -9.98 -7.12 4.63
N ALA A 111 -8.65 -7.22 4.59
CA ALA A 111 -7.91 -8.17 5.40
C ALA A 111 -8.08 -7.92 6.91
N LEU A 112 -8.29 -6.66 7.29
CA LEU A 112 -8.52 -6.28 8.70
C LEU A 112 -9.98 -6.43 9.12
N GLY A 113 -10.86 -6.84 8.20
CA GLY A 113 -12.29 -6.92 8.48
C GLY A 113 -12.98 -5.56 8.46
N GLU A 114 -12.34 -4.55 7.92
CA GLU A 114 -12.90 -3.21 7.80
C GLU A 114 -13.57 -3.02 6.43
N SER A 115 -14.42 -2.01 6.33
CA SER A 115 -15.05 -1.67 5.06
C SER A 115 -14.04 -1.06 4.10
N ASP A 116 -14.11 -1.45 2.83
CA ASP A 116 -13.33 -0.87 1.76
C ASP A 116 -14.15 0.09 0.88
N GLU A 117 -15.39 0.38 1.27
CA GLU A 117 -16.31 1.19 0.47
C GLU A 117 -15.79 2.59 0.16
N GLU A 118 -15.09 3.21 1.09
CA GLU A 118 -14.57 4.57 0.88
C GLU A 118 -13.60 4.66 -0.31
N PHE A 119 -12.94 3.55 -0.65
CA PHE A 119 -11.97 3.53 -1.73
C PHE A 119 -12.60 3.38 -3.11
N PHE A 120 -13.89 3.07 -3.16
CA PHE A 120 -14.65 2.93 -4.41
C PHE A 120 -15.55 4.13 -4.69
N GLY A 121 -15.36 5.23 -3.94
CA GLY A 121 -16.12 6.45 -4.12
C GLY A 121 -15.55 7.35 -5.23
N HIS A 122 -16.04 8.58 -5.28
CA HIS A 122 -15.68 9.53 -6.33
C HIS A 122 -14.24 10.04 -6.27
N ASP A 123 -13.61 9.93 -5.11
CA ASP A 123 -12.28 10.50 -4.89
C ASP A 123 -11.15 9.64 -5.46
N TYR A 124 -11.45 8.39 -5.82
CA TYR A 124 -10.43 7.45 -6.27
C TYR A 124 -10.84 6.73 -7.53
N CYS A 125 -9.84 6.36 -8.31
CA CYS A 125 -10.01 5.51 -9.47
C CYS A 125 -9.10 4.30 -9.29
N ILE A 126 -9.55 3.34 -8.50
CA ILE A 126 -8.74 2.22 -8.05
C ILE A 126 -8.17 1.40 -9.20
N ASN A 127 -6.89 1.06 -9.10
CA ASN A 127 -6.24 0.11 -9.99
C ASN A 127 -6.75 -1.29 -9.65
N ASN A 128 -7.63 -1.84 -10.49
CA ASN A 128 -8.25 -3.13 -10.24
C ASN A 128 -7.25 -4.30 -10.25
N HIS A 129 -6.22 -4.21 -11.08
CA HIS A 129 -5.19 -5.25 -11.10
C HIS A 129 -4.48 -5.35 -9.75
N VAL A 130 -4.10 -4.21 -9.17
CA VAL A 130 -3.46 -4.17 -7.86
C VAL A 130 -4.39 -4.75 -6.80
N TYR A 131 -5.63 -4.29 -6.79
CA TYR A 131 -6.63 -4.73 -5.81
C TYR A 131 -6.88 -6.24 -5.89
N THR A 132 -7.15 -6.76 -7.09
CA THR A 132 -7.48 -8.19 -7.25
C THR A 132 -6.28 -9.09 -7.02
N THR A 133 -5.08 -8.65 -7.39
CA THR A 133 -3.85 -9.42 -7.14
C THR A 133 -3.59 -9.57 -5.64
N LEU A 134 -3.80 -8.49 -4.88
CA LEU A 134 -3.65 -8.55 -3.42
C LEU A 134 -4.72 -9.41 -2.78
N LEU A 135 -5.98 -9.28 -3.22
CA LEU A 135 -7.05 -10.13 -2.68
C LEU A 135 -6.78 -11.60 -2.92
N LYS A 136 -6.25 -11.93 -4.08
CA LYS A 136 -5.88 -13.31 -4.41
C LYS A 136 -4.81 -13.84 -3.46
N GLN A 137 -3.75 -13.07 -3.23
CA GLN A 137 -2.69 -13.44 -2.29
C GLN A 137 -3.22 -13.61 -0.86
N LEU A 138 -4.04 -12.68 -0.42
CA LEU A 138 -4.62 -12.74 0.91
C LEU A 138 -5.53 -13.96 1.07
N SER A 139 -6.28 -14.30 0.04
CA SER A 139 -7.14 -15.48 0.04
C SER A 139 -6.32 -16.76 0.04
N GLU A 140 -5.28 -16.86 -0.77
CA GLU A 140 -4.40 -18.01 -0.84
C GLU A 140 -3.68 -18.28 0.48
N ARG A 141 -3.36 -17.23 1.22
CA ARG A 141 -2.73 -17.35 2.54
C ARG A 141 -3.76 -17.51 3.67
N LYS A 142 -5.03 -17.63 3.32
CA LYS A 142 -6.15 -17.82 4.27
C LYS A 142 -6.33 -16.67 5.25
N ILE A 143 -5.93 -15.47 4.83
CA ILE A 143 -6.13 -14.24 5.59
C ILE A 143 -7.53 -13.71 5.32
N LEU A 144 -7.99 -13.82 4.08
CA LEU A 144 -9.37 -13.55 3.70
C LEU A 144 -10.15 -14.85 3.59
N LYS A 145 -11.34 -14.83 4.13
CA LYS A 145 -12.26 -15.96 4.06
C LYS A 145 -13.27 -15.78 2.94
#